data_a47a2001a5550c4d71fadb5b3b380993
#
_entry.id   a47a2001a5550c4d71fadb5b3b380993
#
_cell.length_a   1.000
_cell.length_b   1.000
_cell.length_c   1.000
_cell.angle_alpha   90.00
_cell.angle_beta   90.00
_cell.angle_gamma   90.00
#
_symmetry.space_group_name_H-M   'P 1'
#
loop_
_entity.id
_entity.type
_entity.pdbx_description
1 polymer ?
#
loop_
_entity_poly.entity_id
_entity_poly.type
_entity_poly.pdbx_seq_one_letter_code
_entity_poly.pdbx_strand_id
1 'polypeptide(L)' 'MKLLFDQNISFRILKNLDKIFSGSEQVKNLGLQDFSDKQIWNYAKENNFSVVTFDSAFFDLANLFGHPPKII' A
#
# COMPACT_ATOMS: atom_id res chain seq x y z
N MET A 1 3.19 9.50 -8.24
CA MET A 1 2.79 8.17 -7.72
C MET A 1 2.64 8.25 -6.22
N LYS A 2 1.52 7.77 -5.70
CA LYS A 2 1.28 7.69 -4.26
C LYS A 2 1.55 6.27 -3.78
N LEU A 3 2.27 6.14 -2.68
CA LEU A 3 2.59 4.84 -2.10
C LEU A 3 1.74 4.61 -0.85
N LEU A 4 1.20 3.41 -0.72
CA LEU A 4 0.52 2.95 0.49
C LEU A 4 1.41 1.92 1.16
N PHE A 5 1.91 2.26 2.33
CA PHE A 5 2.83 1.40 3.08
C PHE A 5 2.05 0.49 4.02
N ASP A 6 2.32 -0.80 3.92
CA ASP A 6 1.79 -1.77 4.86
C ASP A 6 2.30 -1.46 6.27
N GLN A 7 1.53 -1.86 7.28
CA GLN A 7 1.82 -1.57 8.69
C GLN A 7 3.18 -2.08 9.16
N ASN A 8 3.73 -3.10 8.50
CA ASN A 8 5.04 -3.67 8.84
C ASN A 8 6.22 -2.89 8.26
N ILE A 9 5.96 -1.88 7.44
CA ILE A 9 6.99 -1.01 6.90
C ILE A 9 7.16 0.18 7.85
N SER A 10 8.41 0.46 8.24
CA SER A 10 8.69 1.58 9.14
C SER A 10 8.24 2.90 8.54
N PHE A 11 7.47 3.64 9.32
CA PHE A 11 6.94 4.91 8.87
C PHE A 11 8.02 6.01 8.77
N ARG A 12 9.23 5.74 9.28
CA ARG A 12 10.38 6.64 9.08
C ARG A 12 10.75 6.77 7.61
N ILE A 13 10.52 5.70 6.83
CA ILE A 13 10.76 5.71 5.39
C ILE A 13 9.82 6.70 4.72
N LEU A 14 8.59 6.82 5.21
CA LEU A 14 7.57 7.69 4.64
C LEU A 14 8.03 9.16 4.62
N LYS A 15 8.66 9.62 5.70
CA LYS A 15 9.16 11.00 5.78
C LYS A 15 10.19 11.31 4.70
N ASN A 16 11.07 10.34 4.41
CA ASN A 16 12.12 10.52 3.43
C ASN A 16 11.60 10.44 2.00
N LEU A 17 10.52 9.69 1.78
CA LEU A 17 9.96 9.46 0.45
C LEU A 17 8.85 10.44 0.09
N ASP A 18 8.32 11.18 1.05
CA ASP A 18 7.19 12.08 0.84
C ASP A 18 7.52 13.20 -0.17
N LYS A 19 8.77 13.59 -0.26
CA LYS A 19 9.23 14.59 -1.24
C LYS A 19 9.19 14.05 -2.68
N ILE A 20 9.40 12.73 -2.82
CA ILE A 20 9.45 12.07 -4.13
C ILE A 20 8.09 11.51 -4.52
N PHE A 21 7.39 10.94 -3.54
CA PHE A 21 6.09 10.30 -3.74
C PHE A 21 5.02 11.02 -2.91
N SER A 22 4.73 12.24 -3.31
CA SER A 22 3.77 13.10 -2.61
C SER A 22 2.41 12.42 -2.46
N GLY A 23 1.80 12.56 -1.29
CA GLY A 23 0.52 11.94 -0.97
C GLY A 23 0.60 10.50 -0.51
N SER A 24 1.81 9.98 -0.27
CA SER A 24 1.99 8.63 0.26
C SER A 24 1.52 8.52 1.70
N GLU A 25 0.97 7.37 2.05
CA GLU A 25 0.36 7.13 3.35
C GLU A 25 0.72 5.75 3.89
N GLN A 26 0.57 5.58 5.19
CA GLN A 26 0.69 4.29 5.84
C GLN A 26 -0.70 3.78 6.20
N VAL A 27 -0.90 2.47 6.09
CA VAL A 27 -2.17 1.80 6.40
C VAL A 27 -2.70 2.24 7.77
N LYS A 28 -1.85 2.28 8.79
CA LYS A 28 -2.23 2.68 10.14
C LYS A 28 -2.78 4.10 10.20
N ASN A 29 -2.18 5.03 9.46
CA ASN A 29 -2.60 6.43 9.47
C ASN A 29 -3.95 6.65 8.81
N LEU A 30 -4.37 5.73 7.95
CA LEU A 30 -5.66 5.77 7.28
C LEU A 30 -6.73 4.97 8.03
N GLY A 31 -6.40 4.41 9.20
CA GLY A 31 -7.35 3.59 9.94
C GLY A 31 -7.61 2.23 9.33
N LEU A 32 -6.68 1.73 8.52
CA LEU A 32 -6.86 0.48 7.78
C LEU A 32 -6.16 -0.73 8.43
N GLN A 33 -5.65 -0.56 9.64
CA GLN A 33 -4.87 -1.61 10.31
C GLN A 33 -5.66 -2.90 10.54
N ASP A 34 -6.98 -2.82 10.65
CA ASP A 34 -7.84 -3.98 10.85
C ASP A 34 -8.42 -4.53 9.55
N PHE A 35 -8.07 -3.93 8.42
CA PHE A 35 -8.53 -4.40 7.12
C PHE A 35 -7.75 -5.65 6.70
N SER A 36 -8.43 -6.57 6.01
CA SER A 36 -7.76 -7.71 5.38
C SER A 36 -6.87 -7.21 4.24
N ASP A 37 -5.93 -8.07 3.79
CA ASP A 37 -5.06 -7.74 2.67
C ASP A 37 -5.86 -7.40 1.41
N LYS A 38 -6.94 -8.13 1.16
CA LYS A 38 -7.81 -7.86 0.02
C LYS A 38 -8.50 -6.51 0.13
N GLN A 39 -8.94 -6.13 1.33
CA GLN A 39 -9.56 -4.83 1.56
C GLN A 39 -8.57 -3.69 1.35
N ILE A 40 -7.32 -3.84 1.82
CA ILE A 40 -6.26 -2.88 1.60
C ILE A 40 -5.94 -2.79 0.11
N TRP A 41 -5.87 -3.93 -0.58
CA TRP A 41 -5.62 -4.00 -2.01
C TRP A 41 -6.70 -3.24 -2.80
N ASN A 42 -7.98 -3.45 -2.46
CA ASN A 42 -9.09 -2.74 -3.09
C ASN A 42 -9.05 -1.25 -2.80
N TYR A 43 -8.71 -0.87 -1.58
CA TYR A 43 -8.57 0.54 -1.21
C TYR A 43 -7.49 1.22 -2.04
N ALA A 44 -6.34 0.56 -2.18
CA ALA A 44 -5.24 1.08 -2.98
C ALA A 44 -5.65 1.27 -4.44
N LYS A 45 -6.38 0.29 -4.99
CA LYS A 45 -6.88 0.35 -6.35
C LYS A 45 -7.81 1.55 -6.56
N GLU A 46 -8.76 1.75 -5.65
CA GLU A 46 -9.77 2.80 -5.76
C GLU A 46 -9.19 4.20 -5.56
N ASN A 47 -8.10 4.30 -4.80
CA ASN A 47 -7.50 5.58 -4.45
C ASN A 47 -6.17 5.84 -5.14
N ASN A 48 -5.83 5.05 -6.15
CA ASN A 48 -4.64 5.22 -6.98
C ASN A 48 -3.31 5.15 -6.21
N PHE A 49 -3.26 4.27 -5.21
CA PHE A 49 -2.02 3.96 -4.51
C PHE A 49 -1.30 2.78 -5.15
N SER A 50 0.03 2.79 -5.07
CA SER A 50 0.83 1.59 -5.24
C SER A 50 1.16 1.05 -3.85
N VAL A 51 1.10 -0.26 -3.66
CA VAL A 51 1.29 -0.89 -2.34
C VAL A 51 2.75 -1.27 -2.14
N VAL A 52 3.34 -0.86 -1.02
CA VAL A 52 4.69 -1.25 -0.60
C VAL A 52 4.54 -2.20 0.58
N THR A 53 4.97 -3.45 0.40
CA THR A 53 4.77 -4.49 1.42
C THR A 53 5.82 -5.59 1.30
N PHE A 54 6.08 -6.28 2.42
CA PHE A 54 6.87 -7.51 2.43
C PHE A 54 5.99 -8.77 2.47
N ASP A 55 4.67 -8.61 2.55
CA ASP A 55 3.76 -9.72 2.66
C ASP A 55 3.44 -10.32 1.29
N SER A 56 3.76 -11.60 1.11
CA SER A 56 3.51 -12.30 -0.16
C SER A 56 2.03 -12.38 -0.54
N ALA A 57 1.12 -12.21 0.41
CA ALA A 57 -0.32 -12.23 0.14
C ALA A 57 -0.72 -11.17 -0.89
N PHE A 58 -0.06 -10.01 -0.90
CA PHE A 58 -0.32 -8.98 -1.89
C PHE A 58 0.13 -9.38 -3.30
N PHE A 59 1.23 -10.12 -3.40
CA PHE A 59 1.67 -10.66 -4.69
C PHE A 59 0.68 -11.70 -5.22
N ASP A 60 0.12 -12.51 -4.33
CA ASP A 60 -0.90 -13.49 -4.70
C ASP A 60 -2.15 -12.80 -5.24
N LEU A 61 -2.57 -11.71 -4.60
CA LEU A 61 -3.70 -10.91 -5.08
C LEU A 61 -3.43 -10.31 -6.45
N ALA A 62 -2.21 -9.81 -6.68
CA ALA A 62 -1.83 -9.26 -7.97
C ALA A 62 -1.84 -10.33 -9.07
N ASN A 63 -1.41 -11.56 -8.74
CA ASN A 63 -1.43 -12.67 -9.69
C ASN A 63 -2.85 -13.10 -10.03
N LEU A 64 -3.77 -13.02 -9.06
CA LEU A 64 -5.16 -13.42 -9.27
C LEU A 64 -5.99 -12.34 -9.97
N PHE A 65 -5.80 -11.10 -9.60
CA PHE A 65 -6.67 -9.99 -10.03
C PHE A 65 -5.99 -8.98 -10.93
N GLY A 66 -4.67 -9.08 -11.10
CA GLY A 66 -3.91 -8.20 -12.00
C GLY A 66 -3.66 -6.81 -11.39
N HIS A 67 -3.37 -5.87 -12.25
CA HIS A 67 -3.10 -4.48 -11.88
C HIS A 67 -4.24 -3.58 -12.37
N PRO A 68 -4.46 -2.39 -11.78
CA PRO A 68 -3.95 -1.89 -10.53
C PRO A 68 -4.52 -2.62 -9.29
N PRO A 69 -3.95 -2.43 -8.10
CA PRO A 69 -2.80 -1.58 -7.78
C PRO A 69 -1.48 -2.25 -8.11
N LYS A 70 -0.43 -1.45 -8.28
CA LYS A 70 0.92 -1.95 -8.44
C LYS A 70 1.47 -2.34 -7.08
N ILE A 71 2.16 -3.48 -7.02
CA ILE A 71 2.81 -3.97 -5.80
C ILE A 71 4.32 -3.80 -5.96
N ILE A 72 4.91 -3.21 -4.94
CA ILE A 72 6.35 -2.95 -4.93
C ILE A 72 7.03 -3.77 -3.85
#